data_3441a69ab09074d817ca252be48ed932
#
_entry.id   3441a69ab09074d817ca252be48ed932
#
_cell.length_a   1.000
_cell.length_b   1.000
_cell.length_c   1.000
_cell.angle_alpha   90.00
_cell.angle_beta   90.00
_cell.angle_gamma   90.00
#
_symmetry.space_group_name_H-M   'P 1'
#
loop_
_entity.id
_entity.type
_entity.pdbx_description
1 polymer ?
#
loop_
_entity_poly.entity_id
_entity_poly.type
_entity_poly.pdbx_seq_one_letter_code
_entity_poly.pdbx_strand_id
1 'polypeptide(L)'
;EYLEKLYQLNQTIRYLPGVNQGSMQSLWTSNVTVMRVTEEGFERTEVIPGNVVPEKLNSIEIDKIRERILTGGHVGSIVSNDFTSSLIKVELTEYIRSTGEKLDYIELGKEIETIRDQFEQGKYKVEIIGFAKMISDIASQATNVVIFFIIAFILTVLAVYWYSRSWTLTFLPLICSLTSLVWQFGMLEILGYGLDPLAILVPFLVFAIGVSHGIQQVNQITKEVIDGKSAEFAARASFSRLIIPGSMALITDLVGFGTLILLPITMIKELAITASIGVAFKIVTNLVMLPLAASYARYNERFAASAQSA
;
A
#
# COMPACT_ATOMS: atom_id res chain seq x y z
N GLU A 1 -0.80 -25.22 -29.31
CA GLU A 1 -1.28 -23.89 -28.97
C GLU A 1 -0.95 -23.50 -27.52
N TYR A 2 -1.45 -24.21 -26.47
CA TYR A 2 -1.14 -23.88 -25.06
C TYR A 2 0.36 -23.96 -24.74
N LEU A 3 0.99 -25.09 -25.06
CA LEU A 3 2.41 -25.31 -24.81
C LEU A 3 3.29 -24.36 -25.62
N GLU A 4 2.87 -23.96 -26.81
CA GLU A 4 3.53 -22.97 -27.64
C GLU A 4 3.47 -21.57 -27.01
N LYS A 5 2.28 -21.14 -26.55
CA LYS A 5 2.16 -19.88 -25.82
C LYS A 5 2.96 -19.87 -24.52
N LEU A 6 2.94 -20.98 -23.79
CA LEU A 6 3.75 -21.15 -22.59
C LEU A 6 5.25 -21.03 -22.92
N TYR A 7 5.71 -21.58 -24.05
CA TYR A 7 7.09 -21.43 -24.52
C TYR A 7 7.43 -19.96 -24.80
N GLN A 8 6.58 -19.27 -25.56
CA GLN A 8 6.77 -17.86 -25.86
C GLN A 8 6.83 -17.01 -24.59
N LEU A 9 5.89 -17.23 -23.65
CA LEU A 9 5.89 -16.57 -22.36
C LEU A 9 7.16 -16.87 -21.54
N ASN A 10 7.60 -18.15 -21.54
CA ASN A 10 8.82 -18.55 -20.87
C ASN A 10 10.05 -17.83 -21.44
N GLN A 11 10.15 -17.69 -22.78
CA GLN A 11 11.24 -16.94 -23.41
C GLN A 11 11.17 -15.44 -23.06
N THR A 12 9.99 -14.84 -23.10
CA THR A 12 9.82 -13.42 -22.77
C THR A 12 10.23 -13.13 -21.33
N ILE A 13 9.79 -13.94 -20.37
CA ILE A 13 10.14 -13.77 -18.95
C ILE A 13 11.64 -13.98 -18.71
N ARG A 14 12.26 -14.91 -19.43
CA ARG A 14 13.68 -15.25 -19.27
C ARG A 14 14.62 -14.06 -19.48
N TYR A 15 14.23 -13.12 -20.34
CA TYR A 15 15.04 -11.96 -20.69
C TYR A 15 14.65 -10.68 -19.94
N LEU A 16 13.71 -10.74 -19.00
CA LEU A 16 13.39 -9.60 -18.15
C LEU A 16 14.57 -9.21 -17.25
N PRO A 17 14.73 -7.91 -16.98
CA PRO A 17 15.76 -7.43 -16.08
C PRO A 17 15.62 -8.05 -14.68
N GLY A 18 16.73 -8.44 -14.10
CA GLY A 18 16.77 -9.04 -12.76
C GLY A 18 16.32 -10.50 -12.68
N VAL A 19 15.89 -11.14 -13.75
CA VAL A 19 15.54 -12.56 -13.74
C VAL A 19 16.81 -13.42 -13.64
N ASN A 20 16.85 -14.29 -12.63
CA ASN A 20 17.86 -15.31 -12.51
C ASN A 20 17.51 -16.52 -13.41
N GLN A 21 18.07 -16.54 -14.61
CA GLN A 21 17.76 -17.57 -15.61
C GLN A 21 18.02 -19.00 -15.11
N GLY A 22 19.01 -19.17 -14.21
CA GLY A 22 19.36 -20.49 -13.66
C GLY A 22 18.35 -21.03 -12.65
N SER A 23 17.59 -20.17 -11.99
CA SER A 23 16.54 -20.56 -11.03
C SER A 23 15.16 -20.72 -11.67
N MET A 24 15.02 -20.33 -12.94
CA MET A 24 13.76 -20.40 -13.66
C MET A 24 13.26 -21.84 -13.79
N GLN A 25 12.03 -22.09 -13.37
CA GLN A 25 11.36 -23.39 -13.43
C GLN A 25 10.05 -23.28 -14.20
N SER A 26 9.93 -24.03 -15.25
CA SER A 26 8.70 -24.22 -16.03
C SER A 26 8.80 -25.53 -16.80
N LEU A 27 7.73 -25.94 -17.45
CA LEU A 27 7.76 -27.14 -18.32
C LEU A 27 8.83 -27.07 -19.42
N TRP A 28 9.24 -25.85 -19.84
CA TRP A 28 10.22 -25.61 -20.89
C TRP A 28 11.65 -25.33 -20.38
N THR A 29 11.93 -25.62 -19.12
CA THR A 29 13.28 -25.43 -18.56
C THR A 29 13.95 -26.76 -18.28
N SER A 30 15.24 -26.85 -18.55
CA SER A 30 16.04 -28.08 -18.42
C SER A 30 16.21 -28.57 -16.98
N ASN A 31 15.92 -27.74 -15.97
CA ASN A 31 15.97 -28.11 -14.57
C ASN A 31 14.70 -28.84 -14.08
N VAL A 32 13.61 -28.83 -14.86
CA VAL A 32 12.39 -29.60 -14.58
C VAL A 32 12.53 -30.96 -15.24
N THR A 33 12.87 -31.95 -14.43
CA THR A 33 13.32 -33.27 -14.90
C THR A 33 12.56 -34.39 -14.22
N VAL A 34 12.55 -35.54 -14.88
CA VAL A 34 12.02 -36.83 -14.34
C VAL A 34 13.19 -37.74 -14.11
N MET A 35 13.19 -38.39 -12.95
CA MET A 35 14.18 -39.41 -12.64
C MET A 35 13.53 -40.79 -12.80
N ARG A 36 14.13 -41.64 -13.63
CA ARG A 36 13.71 -43.02 -13.84
C ARG A 36 14.79 -43.97 -13.33
N VAL A 37 14.36 -45.08 -12.75
CA VAL A 37 15.25 -46.18 -12.39
C VAL A 37 15.31 -47.13 -13.56
N THR A 38 16.50 -47.36 -14.09
CA THR A 38 16.78 -48.31 -15.17
C THR A 38 17.69 -49.41 -14.67
N GLU A 39 17.86 -50.48 -15.43
CA GLU A 39 18.77 -51.59 -15.07
C GLU A 39 20.25 -51.12 -14.92
N GLU A 40 20.60 -50.01 -15.56
CA GLU A 40 21.95 -49.42 -15.54
C GLU A 40 22.11 -48.31 -14.44
N GLY A 41 21.02 -47.98 -13.70
CA GLY A 41 21.04 -46.94 -12.64
C GLY A 41 19.92 -45.91 -12.75
N PHE A 42 20.22 -44.68 -12.32
CA PHE A 42 19.26 -43.58 -12.39
C PHE A 42 19.45 -42.77 -13.67
N GLU A 43 18.41 -42.69 -14.49
CA GLU A 43 18.37 -41.84 -15.67
C GLU A 43 17.56 -40.57 -15.35
N ARG A 44 18.15 -39.41 -15.67
CA ARG A 44 17.50 -38.10 -15.52
C ARG A 44 17.19 -37.54 -16.90
N THR A 45 15.90 -37.35 -17.19
CA THR A 45 15.40 -36.77 -18.44
C THR A 45 14.61 -35.51 -18.18
N GLU A 46 14.70 -34.53 -19.09
CA GLU A 46 13.86 -33.33 -19.05
C GLU A 46 12.40 -33.69 -19.32
N VAL A 47 11.45 -32.97 -18.70
CA VAL A 47 10.01 -33.14 -18.97
C VAL A 47 9.74 -32.88 -20.45
N ILE A 48 10.21 -31.72 -20.95
CA ILE A 48 10.24 -31.42 -22.38
C ILE A 48 11.70 -31.33 -22.78
N PRO A 49 12.21 -32.25 -23.61
CA PRO A 49 13.61 -32.23 -24.08
C PRO A 49 13.92 -30.94 -24.84
N GLY A 50 15.12 -30.40 -24.65
CA GLY A 50 15.53 -29.13 -25.28
C GLY A 50 15.60 -29.14 -26.81
N ASN A 51 15.55 -30.34 -27.46
CA ASN A 51 15.47 -30.49 -28.90
C ASN A 51 14.03 -30.48 -29.45
N VAL A 52 13.02 -30.41 -28.58
CA VAL A 52 11.61 -30.33 -28.95
C VAL A 52 11.25 -28.88 -29.29
N VAL A 53 10.67 -28.69 -30.45
CA VAL A 53 10.18 -27.37 -30.91
C VAL A 53 8.66 -27.33 -30.78
N PRO A 54 8.11 -26.26 -30.23
CA PRO A 54 6.66 -26.17 -29.94
C PRO A 54 5.77 -26.45 -31.15
N GLU A 55 6.19 -25.99 -32.36
CA GLU A 55 5.43 -26.15 -33.61
C GLU A 55 5.40 -27.60 -34.11
N LYS A 56 6.30 -28.44 -33.62
CA LYS A 56 6.39 -29.87 -34.01
C LYS A 56 5.75 -30.83 -33.05
N LEU A 57 5.13 -30.33 -31.99
CA LEU A 57 4.43 -31.17 -31.00
C LEU A 57 3.22 -31.86 -31.63
N ASN A 58 3.27 -33.18 -31.70
CA ASN A 58 2.16 -34.04 -32.09
C ASN A 58 1.47 -34.63 -30.83
N SER A 59 0.32 -35.30 -31.02
CA SER A 59 -0.43 -35.91 -29.92
C SER A 59 0.38 -36.94 -29.11
N ILE A 60 1.24 -37.71 -29.77
CA ILE A 60 2.08 -38.75 -29.13
C ILE A 60 3.13 -38.08 -28.21
N GLU A 61 3.70 -36.97 -28.64
CA GLU A 61 4.67 -36.24 -27.82
C GLU A 61 4.00 -35.54 -26.65
N ILE A 62 2.79 -35.03 -26.83
CA ILE A 62 2.00 -34.44 -25.75
C ILE A 62 1.66 -35.50 -24.68
N ASP A 63 1.27 -36.72 -25.07
CA ASP A 63 0.99 -37.80 -24.15
C ASP A 63 2.26 -38.22 -23.37
N LYS A 64 3.43 -38.26 -24.02
CA LYS A 64 4.71 -38.53 -23.34
C LYS A 64 5.07 -37.43 -22.36
N ILE A 65 4.84 -36.15 -22.69
CA ILE A 65 5.06 -35.02 -21.78
C ILE A 65 4.14 -35.18 -20.55
N ARG A 66 2.87 -35.50 -20.78
CA ARG A 66 1.91 -35.74 -19.70
C ARG A 66 2.33 -36.88 -18.77
N GLU A 67 2.79 -38.00 -19.35
CA GLU A 67 3.33 -39.11 -18.56
C GLU A 67 4.54 -38.68 -17.72
N ARG A 68 5.47 -37.91 -18.29
CA ARG A 68 6.63 -37.38 -17.57
C ARG A 68 6.23 -36.44 -16.45
N ILE A 69 5.23 -35.57 -16.65
CA ILE A 69 4.70 -34.68 -15.60
C ILE A 69 4.16 -35.52 -14.44
N LEU A 70 3.39 -36.58 -14.71
CA LEU A 70 2.81 -37.47 -13.70
C LEU A 70 3.90 -38.21 -12.93
N THR A 71 4.82 -38.87 -13.67
CA THR A 71 5.88 -39.69 -13.05
C THR A 71 6.97 -38.87 -12.37
N GLY A 72 7.19 -37.63 -12.82
CA GLY A 72 8.15 -36.69 -12.22
C GLY A 72 7.65 -35.97 -10.97
N GLY A 73 6.38 -36.16 -10.58
CA GLY A 73 5.82 -35.49 -9.40
C GLY A 73 5.64 -33.97 -9.59
N HIS A 74 5.45 -33.53 -10.83
CA HIS A 74 5.30 -32.08 -11.14
C HIS A 74 3.85 -31.59 -11.07
N VAL A 75 2.90 -32.51 -10.86
CA VAL A 75 1.49 -32.19 -10.59
C VAL A 75 1.36 -31.56 -9.21
N GLY A 76 0.64 -30.44 -9.11
CA GLY A 76 0.51 -29.66 -7.88
C GLY A 76 1.69 -28.70 -7.61
N SER A 77 2.76 -28.74 -8.45
CA SER A 77 3.92 -27.82 -8.29
C SER A 77 4.19 -26.96 -9.52
N ILE A 78 4.32 -27.58 -10.70
CA ILE A 78 4.53 -26.87 -11.99
C ILE A 78 3.26 -26.92 -12.85
N VAL A 79 2.44 -27.95 -12.69
CA VAL A 79 1.16 -28.11 -13.38
C VAL A 79 0.08 -28.34 -12.35
N SER A 80 -1.10 -27.76 -12.55
CA SER A 80 -2.25 -27.95 -11.66
C SER A 80 -2.77 -29.41 -11.70
N ASN A 81 -3.49 -29.80 -10.64
CA ASN A 81 -4.03 -31.17 -10.50
C ASN A 81 -4.98 -31.55 -11.65
N ASP A 82 -5.66 -30.58 -12.21
CA ASP A 82 -6.63 -30.73 -13.30
C ASP A 82 -6.03 -30.52 -14.69
N PHE A 83 -4.71 -30.26 -14.79
CA PHE A 83 -3.99 -29.96 -16.01
C PHE A 83 -4.52 -28.73 -16.77
N THR A 84 -5.22 -27.80 -16.10
CA THR A 84 -5.76 -26.59 -16.73
C THR A 84 -4.79 -25.43 -16.67
N SER A 85 -3.79 -25.47 -15.79
CA SER A 85 -2.80 -24.40 -15.64
C SER A 85 -1.40 -24.92 -15.40
N SER A 86 -0.40 -24.07 -15.70
CA SER A 86 1.01 -24.33 -15.40
C SER A 86 1.69 -23.10 -14.84
N LEU A 87 2.75 -23.29 -14.07
CA LEU A 87 3.50 -22.28 -13.37
C LEU A 87 4.83 -22.03 -14.05
N ILE A 88 5.19 -20.74 -14.19
CA ILE A 88 6.56 -20.30 -14.47
C ILE A 88 7.06 -19.64 -13.20
N LYS A 89 8.02 -20.25 -12.52
CA LYS A 89 8.63 -19.74 -11.28
C LYS A 89 10.00 -19.17 -11.61
N VAL A 90 10.26 -17.96 -11.14
CA VAL A 90 11.56 -17.29 -11.29
C VAL A 90 11.97 -16.65 -9.97
N GLU A 91 13.28 -16.62 -9.73
CA GLU A 91 13.87 -15.80 -8.66
C GLU A 91 14.45 -14.54 -9.29
N LEU A 92 14.26 -13.43 -8.59
CA LEU A 92 14.81 -12.14 -9.01
C LEU A 92 16.11 -11.86 -8.25
N THR A 93 17.05 -11.22 -8.92
CA THR A 93 18.29 -10.70 -8.32
C THR A 93 18.08 -9.27 -7.87
N GLU A 94 18.72 -8.87 -6.78
CA GLU A 94 18.62 -7.50 -6.27
C GLU A 94 19.27 -6.48 -7.23
N TYR A 95 20.26 -6.93 -8.01
CA TYR A 95 20.97 -6.10 -8.98
C TYR A 95 20.90 -6.73 -10.35
N ILE A 96 20.72 -5.89 -11.39
CA ILE A 96 20.71 -6.29 -12.78
C ILE A 96 22.14 -6.65 -13.18
N ARG A 97 22.38 -7.90 -13.59
CA ARG A 97 23.73 -8.41 -13.89
C ARG A 97 24.44 -7.66 -15.03
N SER A 98 23.71 -7.11 -15.98
CA SER A 98 24.28 -6.41 -17.13
C SER A 98 24.71 -4.98 -16.83
N THR A 99 24.01 -4.27 -15.95
CA THR A 99 24.26 -2.85 -15.64
C THR A 99 24.88 -2.65 -14.26
N GLY A 100 24.72 -3.61 -13.33
CA GLY A 100 25.10 -3.48 -11.93
C GLY A 100 24.17 -2.57 -11.13
N GLU A 101 23.08 -2.08 -11.73
CA GLU A 101 22.11 -1.23 -11.08
C GLU A 101 21.13 -2.05 -10.22
N LYS A 102 20.57 -1.42 -9.21
CA LYS A 102 19.53 -2.04 -8.37
C LYS A 102 18.26 -2.23 -9.17
N LEU A 103 17.63 -3.41 -9.02
CA LEU A 103 16.39 -3.72 -9.72
C LEU A 103 15.26 -2.78 -9.28
N ASP A 104 14.65 -2.10 -10.25
CA ASP A 104 13.46 -1.29 -10.04
C ASP A 104 12.21 -2.18 -10.16
N TYR A 105 11.60 -2.47 -9.02
CA TYR A 105 10.39 -3.31 -8.96
C TYR A 105 9.17 -2.63 -9.57
N ILE A 106 9.15 -1.29 -9.67
CA ILE A 106 8.03 -0.55 -10.27
C ILE A 106 8.09 -0.68 -11.78
N GLU A 107 9.28 -0.52 -12.36
CA GLU A 107 9.49 -0.68 -13.78
C GLU A 107 9.28 -2.13 -14.22
N LEU A 108 9.88 -3.09 -13.50
CA LEU A 108 9.66 -4.51 -13.72
C LEU A 108 8.16 -4.88 -13.65
N GLY A 109 7.43 -4.33 -12.67
CA GLY A 109 6.00 -4.58 -12.56
C GLY A 109 5.21 -4.10 -13.77
N LYS A 110 5.54 -2.95 -14.35
CA LYS A 110 4.91 -2.45 -15.59
C LYS A 110 5.22 -3.33 -16.78
N GLU A 111 6.46 -3.81 -16.89
CA GLU A 111 6.85 -4.73 -17.95
C GLU A 111 6.09 -6.06 -17.85
N ILE A 112 5.99 -6.62 -16.65
CA ILE A 112 5.25 -7.86 -16.39
C ILE A 112 3.76 -7.70 -16.71
N GLU A 113 3.14 -6.56 -16.36
CA GLU A 113 1.75 -6.25 -16.72
C GLU A 113 1.57 -6.16 -18.25
N THR A 114 2.50 -5.53 -18.95
CA THR A 114 2.47 -5.46 -20.40
C THR A 114 2.55 -6.87 -21.02
N ILE A 115 3.39 -7.74 -20.47
CA ILE A 115 3.49 -9.14 -20.89
C ILE A 115 2.19 -9.87 -20.61
N ARG A 116 1.59 -9.68 -19.41
CA ARG A 116 0.29 -10.27 -19.10
C ARG A 116 -0.75 -9.91 -20.14
N ASP A 117 -0.88 -8.62 -20.45
CA ASP A 117 -1.88 -8.13 -21.41
C ASP A 117 -1.65 -8.69 -22.83
N GLN A 118 -0.40 -8.94 -23.23
CA GLN A 118 -0.07 -9.58 -24.50
C GLN A 118 -0.49 -11.05 -24.55
N PHE A 119 -0.34 -11.79 -23.44
CA PHE A 119 -0.60 -13.23 -23.40
C PHE A 119 -2.02 -13.59 -22.95
N GLU A 120 -2.73 -12.69 -22.26
CA GLU A 120 -4.12 -12.88 -21.78
C GLU A 120 -5.17 -12.76 -22.91
N GLN A 121 -4.74 -12.74 -24.15
CA GLN A 121 -5.66 -12.66 -25.29
C GLN A 121 -6.40 -13.99 -25.53
N GLY A 122 -7.72 -13.91 -25.64
CA GLY A 122 -8.56 -15.06 -25.94
C GLY A 122 -8.96 -15.88 -24.70
N LYS A 123 -8.71 -17.19 -24.75
CA LYS A 123 -9.13 -18.14 -23.69
C LYS A 123 -8.12 -18.33 -22.55
N TYR A 124 -6.96 -17.73 -22.64
CA TYR A 124 -5.89 -17.90 -21.65
C TYR A 124 -5.93 -16.75 -20.64
N LYS A 125 -5.74 -17.09 -19.36
CA LYS A 125 -5.60 -16.15 -18.27
C LYS A 125 -4.19 -16.24 -17.68
N VAL A 126 -3.57 -15.11 -17.40
CA VAL A 126 -2.24 -15.01 -16.81
C VAL A 126 -2.36 -14.37 -15.42
N GLU A 127 -2.07 -15.15 -14.39
CA GLU A 127 -2.02 -14.65 -13.02
C GLU A 127 -0.59 -14.49 -12.55
N ILE A 128 -0.27 -13.34 -11.99
CA ILE A 128 1.08 -13.00 -11.53
C ILE A 128 1.05 -12.87 -10.02
N ILE A 129 1.88 -13.62 -9.34
CA ILE A 129 2.04 -13.60 -7.90
C ILE A 129 3.51 -13.45 -7.51
N GLY A 130 3.77 -12.87 -6.37
CA GLY A 130 5.13 -12.76 -5.83
C GLY A 130 5.42 -11.39 -5.22
N PHE A 131 6.53 -11.32 -4.50
CA PHE A 131 6.92 -10.12 -3.75
C PHE A 131 7.11 -8.90 -4.67
N ALA A 132 7.79 -9.07 -5.80
CA ALA A 132 8.02 -7.99 -6.76
C ALA A 132 6.71 -7.40 -7.32
N LYS A 133 5.74 -8.27 -7.65
CA LYS A 133 4.42 -7.84 -8.11
C LYS A 133 3.69 -7.07 -7.01
N MET A 134 3.72 -7.58 -5.79
CA MET A 134 3.10 -6.91 -4.64
C MET A 134 3.69 -5.51 -4.42
N ILE A 135 5.02 -5.36 -4.44
CA ILE A 135 5.67 -4.05 -4.30
C ILE A 135 5.28 -3.10 -5.43
N SER A 136 5.25 -3.58 -6.68
CA SER A 136 4.84 -2.78 -7.83
C SER A 136 3.38 -2.33 -7.72
N ASP A 137 2.47 -3.21 -7.32
CA ASP A 137 1.06 -2.88 -7.14
C ASP A 137 0.86 -1.83 -6.06
N ILE A 138 1.54 -1.96 -4.93
CA ILE A 138 1.51 -0.98 -3.85
C ILE A 138 2.03 0.37 -4.35
N ALA A 139 3.18 0.39 -5.02
CA ALA A 139 3.77 1.61 -5.54
C ALA A 139 2.89 2.29 -6.60
N SER A 140 2.27 1.51 -7.49
CA SER A 140 1.33 2.03 -8.49
C SER A 140 0.08 2.63 -7.86
N GLN A 141 -0.39 2.07 -6.74
CA GLN A 141 -1.54 2.59 -6.00
C GLN A 141 -1.21 3.82 -5.14
N ALA A 142 0.06 4.09 -4.83
CA ALA A 142 0.45 5.24 -4.02
C ALA A 142 -0.03 6.58 -4.62
N THR A 143 0.03 6.73 -5.94
CA THR A 143 -0.51 7.92 -6.63
C THR A 143 -2.02 8.05 -6.43
N ASN A 144 -2.76 6.97 -6.51
CA ASN A 144 -4.21 6.96 -6.28
C ASN A 144 -4.54 7.35 -4.83
N VAL A 145 -3.75 6.87 -3.87
CA VAL A 145 -3.88 7.24 -2.45
C VAL A 145 -3.75 8.75 -2.26
N VAL A 146 -2.77 9.39 -2.89
CA VAL A 146 -2.60 10.86 -2.84
C VAL A 146 -3.80 11.57 -3.44
N ILE A 147 -4.30 11.11 -4.59
CA ILE A 147 -5.50 11.69 -5.23
C ILE A 147 -6.71 11.57 -4.29
N PHE A 148 -6.96 10.40 -3.72
CA PHE A 148 -8.05 10.20 -2.78
C PHE A 148 -7.89 11.05 -1.51
N PHE A 149 -6.65 11.24 -1.03
CA PHE A 149 -6.39 12.15 0.08
C PHE A 149 -6.76 13.59 -0.26
N ILE A 150 -6.40 14.07 -1.44
CA ILE A 150 -6.76 15.42 -1.91
C ILE A 150 -8.29 15.57 -2.01
N ILE A 151 -8.99 14.58 -2.55
CA ILE A 151 -10.46 14.57 -2.63
C ILE A 151 -11.07 14.63 -1.23
N ALA A 152 -10.61 13.76 -0.31
CA ALA A 152 -11.07 13.73 1.08
C ALA A 152 -10.79 15.06 1.79
N PHE A 153 -9.62 15.66 1.55
CA PHE A 153 -9.26 16.97 2.08
C PHE A 153 -10.23 18.06 1.59
N ILE A 154 -10.51 18.13 0.28
CA ILE A 154 -11.44 19.10 -0.30
C ILE A 154 -12.86 18.92 0.29
N LEU A 155 -13.35 17.69 0.36
CA LEU A 155 -14.65 17.39 0.96
C LEU A 155 -14.70 17.82 2.44
N THR A 156 -13.61 17.60 3.17
CA THR A 156 -13.50 18.03 4.56
C THR A 156 -13.50 19.54 4.68
N VAL A 157 -12.78 20.26 3.81
CA VAL A 157 -12.81 21.74 3.74
C VAL A 157 -14.24 22.24 3.53
N LEU A 158 -14.96 21.65 2.56
CA LEU A 158 -16.34 22.04 2.27
C LEU A 158 -17.29 21.78 3.45
N ALA A 159 -17.17 20.60 4.08
CA ALA A 159 -17.99 20.22 5.22
C ALA A 159 -17.73 21.11 6.44
N VAL A 160 -16.47 21.37 6.77
CA VAL A 160 -16.08 22.23 7.90
C VAL A 160 -16.47 23.68 7.61
N TYR A 161 -16.30 24.16 6.38
CA TYR A 161 -16.75 25.50 6.01
C TYR A 161 -18.27 25.64 6.11
N TRP A 162 -19.02 24.66 5.63
CA TRP A 162 -20.48 24.68 5.74
C TRP A 162 -20.94 24.73 7.20
N TYR A 163 -20.23 24.01 8.08
CA TYR A 163 -20.50 24.04 9.51
C TYR A 163 -20.08 25.36 10.18
N SER A 164 -18.84 25.81 9.94
CA SER A 164 -18.25 26.94 10.68
C SER A 164 -18.64 28.31 10.09
N ARG A 165 -19.04 28.35 8.81
CA ARG A 165 -19.32 29.59 8.05
C ARG A 165 -18.19 30.62 8.09
N SER A 166 -16.96 30.21 8.41
CA SER A 166 -15.78 31.05 8.54
C SER A 166 -14.55 30.38 7.98
N TRP A 167 -13.91 31.02 7.01
CA TRP A 167 -12.65 30.52 6.44
C TRP A 167 -11.56 30.35 7.49
N THR A 168 -11.44 31.28 8.44
CA THR A 168 -10.45 31.20 9.52
C THR A 168 -10.65 29.95 10.35
N LEU A 169 -11.88 29.69 10.81
CA LEU A 169 -12.21 28.52 11.63
C LEU A 169 -12.20 27.21 10.84
N THR A 170 -12.35 27.29 9.52
CA THR A 170 -12.19 26.14 8.64
C THR A 170 -10.74 25.73 8.48
N PHE A 171 -9.89 26.67 8.11
CA PHE A 171 -8.48 26.34 7.81
C PHE A 171 -7.65 26.06 9.06
N LEU A 172 -8.02 26.62 10.22
CA LEU A 172 -7.25 26.45 11.45
C LEU A 172 -7.07 24.96 11.85
N PRO A 173 -8.13 24.16 12.03
CA PRO A 173 -7.98 22.75 12.37
C PRO A 173 -7.34 21.93 11.25
N LEU A 174 -7.57 22.32 9.99
CA LEU A 174 -6.99 21.64 8.83
C LEU A 174 -5.48 21.83 8.78
N ILE A 175 -4.99 23.05 8.97
CA ILE A 175 -3.55 23.34 9.01
C ILE A 175 -2.89 22.62 10.18
N CYS A 176 -3.50 22.66 11.39
CA CYS A 176 -2.98 21.92 12.54
C CYS A 176 -2.92 20.42 12.27
N SER A 177 -3.93 19.86 11.58
CA SER A 177 -3.94 18.46 11.20
C SER A 177 -2.89 18.12 10.15
N LEU A 178 -2.68 18.97 9.14
CA LEU A 178 -1.60 18.79 8.17
C LEU A 178 -0.22 18.91 8.81
N THR A 179 -0.03 19.86 9.73
CA THR A 179 1.25 20.01 10.46
C THR A 179 1.61 18.73 11.19
N SER A 180 0.66 18.09 11.86
CA SER A 180 0.95 16.81 12.54
C SER A 180 1.30 15.69 11.57
N LEU A 181 0.71 15.66 10.35
CA LEU A 181 1.10 14.70 9.32
C LEU A 181 2.53 14.93 8.83
N VAL A 182 2.90 16.19 8.58
CA VAL A 182 4.28 16.52 8.17
C VAL A 182 5.27 16.10 9.25
N TRP A 183 4.97 16.37 10.51
CA TRP A 183 5.82 15.96 11.62
C TRP A 183 5.87 14.43 11.78
N GLN A 184 4.76 13.75 11.55
CA GLN A 184 4.69 12.29 11.56
C GLN A 184 5.63 11.69 10.49
N PHE A 185 5.54 12.14 9.24
CA PHE A 185 6.42 11.66 8.17
C PHE A 185 7.88 11.98 8.44
N GLY A 186 8.18 13.19 8.93
CA GLY A 186 9.54 13.55 9.32
C GLY A 186 10.11 12.66 10.43
N MET A 187 9.29 12.32 11.43
CA MET A 187 9.71 11.43 12.51
C MET A 187 9.92 9.99 12.02
N LEU A 188 9.05 9.47 11.13
CA LEU A 188 9.22 8.14 10.56
C LEU A 188 10.53 8.03 9.78
N GLU A 189 10.87 9.03 8.98
CA GLU A 189 12.14 9.10 8.25
C GLU A 189 13.34 9.07 9.20
N ILE A 190 13.32 9.88 10.28
CA ILE A 190 14.39 9.91 11.30
C ILE A 190 14.55 8.54 11.98
N LEU A 191 13.45 7.83 12.21
CA LEU A 191 13.46 6.52 12.86
C LEU A 191 13.78 5.38 11.89
N GLY A 192 13.92 5.66 10.59
CA GLY A 192 14.19 4.66 9.54
C GLY A 192 13.01 3.77 9.18
N TYR A 193 11.78 4.20 9.50
CA TYR A 193 10.57 3.49 9.08
C TYR A 193 10.11 3.94 7.70
N GLY A 194 9.87 2.97 6.81
CA GLY A 194 9.18 3.20 5.54
C GLY A 194 7.65 3.23 5.71
N LEU A 195 6.97 3.45 4.60
CA LEU A 195 5.51 3.26 4.52
C LEU A 195 5.24 1.88 3.93
N ASP A 196 4.80 0.96 4.76
CA ASP A 196 4.30 -0.33 4.30
C ASP A 196 2.85 -0.21 3.76
N PRO A 197 2.33 -1.26 3.10
CA PRO A 197 1.00 -1.24 2.51
C PRO A 197 -0.14 -0.88 3.47
N LEU A 198 -0.06 -1.29 4.73
CA LEU A 198 -1.07 -0.95 5.74
C LEU A 198 -0.86 0.45 6.29
N ALA A 199 0.40 0.86 6.49
CA ALA A 199 0.75 2.18 7.00
C ALA A 199 0.37 3.32 6.05
N ILE A 200 0.18 3.04 4.75
CA ILE A 200 -0.26 4.04 3.76
C ILE A 200 -1.65 4.63 4.06
N LEU A 201 -2.48 3.94 4.84
CA LEU A 201 -3.80 4.41 5.26
C LEU A 201 -3.75 5.28 6.53
N VAL A 202 -2.65 5.24 7.27
CA VAL A 202 -2.52 5.97 8.55
C VAL A 202 -2.65 7.49 8.40
N PRO A 203 -2.12 8.14 7.36
CA PRO A 203 -2.32 9.58 7.14
C PRO A 203 -3.80 10.00 7.09
N PHE A 204 -4.67 9.20 6.47
CA PHE A 204 -6.11 9.47 6.45
C PHE A 204 -6.72 9.39 7.85
N LEU A 205 -6.36 8.34 8.58
CA LEU A 205 -6.83 8.11 9.93
C LEU A 205 -6.40 9.24 10.87
N VAL A 206 -5.11 9.56 10.88
CA VAL A 206 -4.55 10.63 11.70
C VAL A 206 -5.14 11.98 11.31
N PHE A 207 -5.31 12.26 10.02
CA PHE A 207 -5.96 13.48 9.56
C PHE A 207 -7.41 13.57 10.05
N ALA A 208 -8.21 12.51 9.90
CA ALA A 208 -9.61 12.47 10.32
C ALA A 208 -9.76 12.68 11.84
N ILE A 209 -8.94 12.00 12.66
CA ILE A 209 -8.89 12.19 14.12
C ILE A 209 -8.58 13.66 14.44
N GLY A 210 -7.56 14.24 13.78
CA GLY A 210 -7.18 15.61 14.01
C GLY A 210 -8.26 16.63 13.65
N VAL A 211 -8.93 16.46 12.53
CA VAL A 211 -10.03 17.34 12.13
C VAL A 211 -11.21 17.21 13.11
N SER A 212 -11.56 16.01 13.53
CA SER A 212 -12.64 15.77 14.50
C SER A 212 -12.40 16.51 15.83
N HIS A 213 -11.21 16.38 16.42
CA HIS A 213 -10.84 17.12 17.62
C HIS A 213 -10.72 18.62 17.37
N GLY A 214 -10.24 19.02 16.18
CA GLY A 214 -10.18 20.43 15.78
C GLY A 214 -11.56 21.09 15.70
N ILE A 215 -12.56 20.38 15.19
CA ILE A 215 -13.96 20.87 15.14
C ILE A 215 -14.52 21.08 16.54
N GLN A 216 -14.20 20.21 17.51
CA GLN A 216 -14.62 20.42 18.91
C GLN A 216 -14.05 21.72 19.47
N GLN A 217 -12.75 22.02 19.20
CA GLN A 217 -12.13 23.29 19.58
C GLN A 217 -12.79 24.48 18.88
N VAL A 218 -13.01 24.38 17.58
CA VAL A 218 -13.69 25.42 16.77
C VAL A 218 -15.08 25.69 17.32
N ASN A 219 -15.85 24.66 17.65
CA ASN A 219 -17.18 24.80 18.22
C ASN A 219 -17.17 25.57 19.57
N GLN A 220 -16.22 25.26 20.43
CA GLN A 220 -16.08 25.95 21.71
C GLN A 220 -15.67 27.43 21.54
N ILE A 221 -14.72 27.70 20.59
CA ILE A 221 -14.29 29.05 20.26
C ILE A 221 -15.46 29.86 19.69
N THR A 222 -16.22 29.24 18.75
CA THR A 222 -17.39 29.89 18.13
C THR A 222 -18.42 30.36 19.18
N LYS A 223 -18.72 29.50 20.16
CA LYS A 223 -19.67 29.85 21.25
C LYS A 223 -19.23 31.11 22.02
N GLU A 224 -17.97 31.18 22.42
CA GLU A 224 -17.45 32.31 23.17
C GLU A 224 -17.39 33.60 22.32
N VAL A 225 -17.10 33.48 21.01
CA VAL A 225 -17.09 34.61 20.08
C VAL A 225 -18.50 35.15 19.82
N ILE A 226 -19.51 34.27 19.70
CA ILE A 226 -20.92 34.68 19.57
C ILE A 226 -21.39 35.43 20.82
N ASP A 227 -20.93 35.02 22.03
CA ASP A 227 -21.20 35.71 23.25
C ASP A 227 -20.44 37.04 23.42
N GLY A 228 -19.78 37.53 22.35
CA GLY A 228 -19.09 38.83 22.31
C GLY A 228 -17.74 38.85 23.04
N LYS A 229 -17.16 37.68 23.34
CA LYS A 229 -15.82 37.59 23.95
C LYS A 229 -14.71 37.81 22.94
N SER A 230 -13.55 38.26 23.40
CA SER A 230 -12.37 38.42 22.56
C SER A 230 -11.84 37.09 22.10
N ALA A 231 -11.09 37.10 20.95
CA ALA A 231 -10.43 35.90 20.40
C ALA A 231 -9.51 35.22 21.42
N GLU A 232 -8.78 36.01 22.22
CA GLU A 232 -7.89 35.49 23.27
C GLU A 232 -8.67 34.78 24.36
N PHE A 233 -9.79 35.40 24.85
CA PHE A 233 -10.65 34.76 25.84
C PHE A 233 -11.26 33.47 25.32
N ALA A 234 -11.79 33.47 24.08
CA ALA A 234 -12.39 32.29 23.46
C ALA A 234 -11.38 31.14 23.31
N ALA A 235 -10.15 31.45 22.90
CA ALA A 235 -9.07 30.48 22.80
C ALA A 235 -8.68 29.88 24.15
N ARG A 236 -8.53 30.71 25.20
CA ARG A 236 -8.23 30.26 26.56
C ARG A 236 -9.38 29.42 27.16
N ALA A 237 -10.62 29.80 26.94
CA ALA A 237 -11.79 29.06 27.38
C ALA A 237 -11.88 27.69 26.71
N SER A 238 -11.64 27.63 25.39
CA SER A 238 -11.56 26.40 24.59
C SER A 238 -10.47 25.48 25.12
N PHE A 239 -9.24 25.99 25.28
CA PHE A 239 -8.13 25.23 25.83
C PHE A 239 -8.47 24.66 27.23
N SER A 240 -8.92 25.50 28.17
CA SER A 240 -9.19 25.06 29.56
C SER A 240 -10.28 23.99 29.64
N ARG A 241 -11.29 24.06 28.76
CA ARG A 241 -12.41 23.09 28.77
C ARG A 241 -12.07 21.79 28.05
N LEU A 242 -11.23 21.84 27.01
CA LEU A 242 -10.96 20.69 26.14
C LEU A 242 -9.63 20.04 26.40
N ILE A 243 -8.72 20.62 27.17
CA ILE A 243 -7.39 20.02 27.41
C ILE A 243 -7.52 18.66 28.11
N ILE A 244 -8.35 18.51 29.11
CA ILE A 244 -8.52 17.24 29.83
C ILE A 244 -9.25 16.20 28.94
N PRO A 245 -10.50 16.44 28.47
CA PRO A 245 -11.22 15.45 27.69
C PRO A 245 -10.54 15.14 26.34
N GLY A 246 -9.96 16.15 25.70
CA GLY A 246 -9.22 15.96 24.45
C GLY A 246 -7.93 15.15 24.63
N SER A 247 -7.17 15.44 25.72
CA SER A 247 -5.98 14.64 26.02
C SER A 247 -6.34 13.20 26.36
N MET A 248 -7.40 12.97 27.14
CA MET A 248 -7.82 11.61 27.47
C MET A 248 -8.25 10.82 26.22
N ALA A 249 -8.97 11.44 25.30
CA ALA A 249 -9.35 10.79 24.04
C ALA A 249 -8.12 10.43 23.21
N LEU A 250 -7.18 11.36 22.99
CA LEU A 250 -5.97 11.10 22.21
C LEU A 250 -5.02 10.09 22.89
N ILE A 251 -4.96 10.09 24.24
CA ILE A 251 -4.20 9.07 24.98
C ILE A 251 -4.86 7.69 24.82
N THR A 252 -6.18 7.61 24.83
CA THR A 252 -6.91 6.37 24.59
C THR A 252 -6.62 5.83 23.20
N ASP A 253 -6.62 6.68 22.17
CA ASP A 253 -6.23 6.30 20.81
C ASP A 253 -4.77 5.82 20.77
N LEU A 254 -3.86 6.53 21.43
CA LEU A 254 -2.44 6.16 21.52
C LEU A 254 -2.26 4.78 22.17
N VAL A 255 -2.96 4.51 23.27
CA VAL A 255 -2.94 3.21 23.94
C VAL A 255 -3.53 2.14 23.01
N GLY A 256 -4.65 2.44 22.34
CA GLY A 256 -5.28 1.54 21.38
C GLY A 256 -4.32 1.11 20.26
N PHE A 257 -3.67 2.07 19.60
CA PHE A 257 -2.66 1.74 18.59
C PHE A 257 -1.44 1.04 19.19
N GLY A 258 -0.98 1.50 20.38
CA GLY A 258 0.15 0.90 21.09
C GLY A 258 -0.05 -0.59 21.39
N THR A 259 -1.27 -1.03 21.70
CA THR A 259 -1.57 -2.45 21.96
C THR A 259 -1.35 -3.34 20.73
N LEU A 260 -1.48 -2.80 19.51
CA LEU A 260 -1.23 -3.55 18.27
C LEU A 260 0.24 -3.96 18.11
N ILE A 261 1.18 -3.30 18.80
CA ILE A 261 2.61 -3.68 18.80
C ILE A 261 2.82 -5.08 19.38
N LEU A 262 1.91 -5.56 20.23
CA LEU A 262 1.99 -6.88 20.84
C LEU A 262 1.71 -8.02 19.83
N LEU A 263 1.12 -7.72 18.69
CA LEU A 263 0.84 -8.72 17.65
C LEU A 263 2.14 -9.11 16.93
N PRO A 264 2.41 -10.41 16.70
CA PRO A 264 3.64 -10.88 16.06
C PRO A 264 3.60 -10.74 14.52
N ILE A 265 3.02 -9.65 14.00
CA ILE A 265 2.89 -9.36 12.57
C ILE A 265 3.58 -8.03 12.30
N THR A 266 4.68 -8.04 11.54
CA THR A 266 5.54 -6.88 11.28
C THR A 266 4.77 -5.69 10.72
N MET A 267 3.92 -5.90 9.71
CA MET A 267 3.11 -4.83 9.09
C MET A 267 2.16 -4.16 10.11
N ILE A 268 1.59 -4.93 11.04
CA ILE A 268 0.70 -4.37 12.08
C ILE A 268 1.52 -3.58 13.12
N LYS A 269 2.73 -4.01 13.45
CA LYS A 269 3.63 -3.25 14.33
C LYS A 269 4.03 -1.91 13.72
N GLU A 270 4.36 -1.89 12.43
CA GLU A 270 4.70 -0.67 11.72
C GLU A 270 3.51 0.29 11.62
N LEU A 271 2.31 -0.22 11.32
CA LEU A 271 1.07 0.55 11.37
C LEU A 271 0.85 1.13 12.78
N ALA A 272 1.01 0.34 13.83
CA ALA A 272 0.83 0.77 15.22
C ALA A 272 1.80 1.89 15.60
N ILE A 273 3.08 1.77 15.26
CA ILE A 273 4.10 2.78 15.50
C ILE A 273 3.77 4.06 14.73
N THR A 274 3.48 3.94 13.44
CA THR A 274 3.15 5.06 12.57
C THR A 274 1.93 5.83 13.07
N ALA A 275 0.85 5.11 13.42
CA ALA A 275 -0.37 5.71 13.95
C ALA A 275 -0.15 6.36 15.31
N SER A 276 0.58 5.71 16.22
CA SER A 276 0.90 6.24 17.54
C SER A 276 1.69 7.55 17.46
N ILE A 277 2.68 7.64 16.58
CA ILE A 277 3.46 8.87 16.34
C ILE A 277 2.54 9.99 15.84
N GLY A 278 1.67 9.69 14.86
CA GLY A 278 0.73 10.66 14.33
C GLY A 278 -0.24 11.20 15.37
N VAL A 279 -0.82 10.31 16.19
CA VAL A 279 -1.72 10.69 17.28
C VAL A 279 -0.99 11.46 18.38
N ALA A 280 0.24 11.08 18.74
CA ALA A 280 1.03 11.83 19.71
C ALA A 280 1.24 13.29 19.27
N PHE A 281 1.55 13.55 18.02
CA PHE A 281 1.66 14.92 17.51
C PHE A 281 0.32 15.69 17.52
N LYS A 282 -0.84 15.00 17.47
CA LYS A 282 -2.14 15.64 17.61
C LYS A 282 -2.35 16.28 18.98
N ILE A 283 -1.75 15.75 20.03
CA ILE A 283 -1.80 16.36 21.35
C ILE A 283 -1.23 17.79 21.28
N VAL A 284 -0.11 17.96 20.60
CA VAL A 284 0.52 19.29 20.45
C VAL A 284 -0.25 20.15 19.46
N THR A 285 -0.52 19.64 18.26
CA THR A 285 -1.10 20.47 17.18
C THR A 285 -2.55 20.83 17.40
N ASN A 286 -3.37 19.94 17.95
CA ASN A 286 -4.78 20.22 18.18
C ASN A 286 -5.05 20.87 19.53
N LEU A 287 -4.43 20.41 20.62
CA LEU A 287 -4.76 20.93 21.95
C LEU A 287 -3.99 22.21 22.30
N VAL A 288 -2.81 22.43 21.74
CA VAL A 288 -1.98 23.59 22.05
C VAL A 288 -1.91 24.57 20.87
N MET A 289 -1.46 24.09 19.71
CA MET A 289 -1.23 24.96 18.55
C MET A 289 -2.53 25.58 18.00
N LEU A 290 -3.63 24.81 17.96
CA LEU A 290 -4.90 25.30 17.42
C LEU A 290 -5.49 26.44 18.28
N PRO A 291 -5.70 26.34 19.62
CA PRO A 291 -6.18 27.47 20.41
C PRO A 291 -5.21 28.63 20.39
N LEU A 292 -3.90 28.39 20.39
CA LEU A 292 -2.90 29.46 20.28
C LEU A 292 -3.06 30.24 18.96
N ALA A 293 -3.16 29.55 17.83
CA ALA A 293 -3.38 30.20 16.54
C ALA A 293 -4.74 30.90 16.47
N ALA A 294 -5.78 30.35 17.11
CA ALA A 294 -7.09 30.96 17.20
C ALA A 294 -7.09 32.26 17.99
N SER A 295 -6.20 32.43 18.98
CA SER A 295 -6.10 33.67 19.78
C SER A 295 -5.64 34.89 18.95
N TYR A 296 -4.93 34.66 17.85
CA TYR A 296 -4.51 35.71 16.92
C TYR A 296 -5.51 35.94 15.78
N ALA A 297 -6.57 35.12 15.69
CA ALA A 297 -7.56 35.26 14.64
C ALA A 297 -8.43 36.49 14.82
N ARG A 298 -8.78 37.14 13.70
CA ARG A 298 -9.74 38.25 13.70
C ARG A 298 -11.10 37.71 13.30
N TYR A 299 -12.05 37.75 14.21
CA TYR A 299 -13.43 37.36 13.97
C TYR A 299 -14.24 38.61 13.58
N ASN A 300 -14.83 38.61 12.36
CA ASN A 300 -15.64 39.72 11.87
C ASN A 300 -17.03 39.67 12.53
N GLU A 301 -17.65 40.86 12.74
CA GLU A 301 -19.02 41.01 13.22
C GLU A 301 -20.05 40.22 12.36
N ARG A 302 -19.80 40.12 11.06
CA ARG A 302 -20.61 39.29 10.14
C ARG A 302 -20.60 37.77 10.51
N PHE A 303 -19.50 37.30 11.08
CA PHE A 303 -19.40 35.92 11.57
C PHE A 303 -20.32 35.70 12.77
N ALA A 304 -20.31 36.59 13.75
CA ALA A 304 -21.17 36.49 14.95
C ALA A 304 -22.66 36.50 14.56
N ALA A 305 -23.06 37.37 13.60
CA ALA A 305 -24.42 37.43 13.07
C ALA A 305 -24.84 36.19 12.30
N SER A 306 -23.95 35.63 11.46
CA SER A 306 -24.22 34.40 10.68
C SER A 306 -24.29 33.14 11.56
N ALA A 307 -23.51 33.07 12.62
CA ALA A 307 -23.48 31.93 13.54
C ALA A 307 -24.67 31.94 14.53
N GLN A 308 -25.29 33.12 14.76
CA GLN A 308 -26.54 33.24 15.53
C GLN A 308 -27.79 32.80 14.76
N SER A 309 -27.71 32.81 13.41
CA SER A 309 -28.84 32.47 12.52
C SER A 309 -28.85 31.00 12.07
N ALA A 310 -27.86 30.19 12.47
CA ALA A 310 -27.71 28.77 12.14
C ALA A 310 -27.97 27.87 13.35
#